data_3e5fcdce304ee06a429a8ea68ec35764
#
_entry.id   3e5fcdce304ee06a429a8ea68ec35764
#
_cell.length_a   1.000
_cell.length_b   1.000
_cell.length_c   1.000
_cell.angle_alpha   90.00
_cell.angle_beta   90.00
_cell.angle_gamma   90.00
#
_symmetry.space_group_name_H-M   'P 1'
#
loop_
_entity.id
_entity.type
_entity.pdbx_description
1 polymer ?
#
loop_
_entity_poly.entity_id
_entity_poly.type
_entity_poly.pdbx_seq_one_letter_code
_entity_poly.pdbx_strand_id
1 'polypeptide(L)'
;PEKGIISFDFFTCAEISPSVAIDVIKNEIEHDHIIKKEFNRDTVDLYHDNYSSPGLRKSYVVNKVLENFKSKAGQYIEILELEQFGKSLFIDNEIQVAETDEHLYSSTFVNSGLNLNPKKEKAAIIGGGDGGVARECISQNFGFIDWYELDPEVVDVCDKHLSKIGEKASEKNSVKCVWGDAFESIKSVKDDTYDQIYVDLNDDQFCIDLASKNMDSLVRILKPKGVITAQVGSQDKKPKQVENWMNVFNQSFGNTKLSRVYIPSFDCSWNFSSSINH
;
A
#
# COMPACT_ATOMS: atom_id res chain seq x y z
N PRO A 1 33.07 -41.26 -38.58
CA PRO A 1 31.87 -40.41 -38.40
C PRO A 1 31.99 -39.75 -37.03
N GLU A 2 32.08 -38.42 -37.05
CA GLU A 2 32.11 -37.62 -35.82
C GLU A 2 30.73 -37.80 -35.15
N LYS A 3 30.75 -38.17 -33.87
CA LYS A 3 29.53 -38.24 -33.09
C LYS A 3 29.06 -36.84 -32.79
N GLY A 4 28.00 -36.41 -33.47
CA GLY A 4 27.37 -35.12 -33.24
C GLY A 4 26.46 -35.16 -32.01
N ILE A 5 26.32 -34.04 -31.31
CA ILE A 5 25.30 -33.82 -30.27
C ILE A 5 24.22 -32.96 -30.88
N ILE A 6 22.96 -33.40 -30.80
CA ILE A 6 21.80 -32.62 -31.15
C ILE A 6 21.06 -32.28 -29.85
N SER A 7 20.76 -31.00 -29.65
CA SER A 7 19.98 -30.50 -28.51
C SER A 7 18.62 -30.01 -28.97
N PHE A 8 17.59 -30.37 -28.25
CA PHE A 8 16.23 -29.92 -28.50
C PHE A 8 15.69 -29.29 -27.22
N ASP A 9 15.15 -28.07 -27.35
CA ASP A 9 14.43 -27.39 -26.27
C ASP A 9 12.94 -27.31 -26.62
N PHE A 10 12.10 -27.89 -25.77
CA PHE A 10 10.65 -27.84 -25.93
C PHE A 10 10.04 -26.95 -24.88
N PHE A 11 9.29 -25.95 -25.32
CA PHE A 11 8.46 -25.09 -24.48
C PHE A 11 7.00 -25.36 -24.79
N THR A 12 6.21 -25.70 -23.79
CA THR A 12 4.78 -25.90 -23.93
C THR A 12 4.02 -25.06 -22.91
N CYS A 13 2.95 -24.40 -23.37
CA CYS A 13 1.99 -23.67 -22.54
C CYS A 13 0.77 -24.53 -22.16
N ALA A 14 0.78 -25.83 -22.50
CA ALA A 14 -0.25 -26.79 -22.18
C ALA A 14 0.35 -27.98 -21.42
N GLU A 15 -0.48 -28.72 -20.69
CA GLU A 15 -0.09 -30.00 -20.07
C GLU A 15 0.11 -31.06 -21.15
N ILE A 16 1.23 -31.00 -21.83
CA ILE A 16 1.67 -32.04 -22.76
C ILE A 16 2.80 -32.80 -22.09
N SER A 17 2.64 -34.11 -21.96
CA SER A 17 3.72 -34.93 -21.41
C SER A 17 4.97 -34.83 -22.29
N PRO A 18 6.14 -34.48 -21.72
CA PRO A 18 7.40 -34.43 -22.46
C PRO A 18 7.78 -35.76 -23.14
N SER A 19 7.21 -36.87 -22.70
CA SER A 19 7.42 -38.19 -23.28
C SER A 19 6.99 -38.26 -24.74
N VAL A 20 5.92 -37.56 -25.14
CA VAL A 20 5.43 -37.54 -26.51
C VAL A 20 6.49 -36.95 -27.46
N ALA A 21 7.09 -35.82 -27.10
CA ALA A 21 8.14 -35.20 -27.89
C ALA A 21 9.41 -36.09 -27.97
N ILE A 22 9.76 -36.75 -26.87
CA ILE A 22 10.89 -37.68 -26.84
C ILE A 22 10.65 -38.89 -27.71
N ASP A 23 9.46 -39.45 -27.70
CA ASP A 23 9.12 -40.61 -28.51
C ASP A 23 9.16 -40.30 -30.02
N VAL A 24 8.76 -39.10 -30.42
CA VAL A 24 8.94 -38.64 -31.82
C VAL A 24 10.43 -38.58 -32.20
N ILE A 25 11.27 -37.99 -31.33
CA ILE A 25 12.72 -37.88 -31.57
C ILE A 25 13.33 -39.29 -31.69
N LYS A 26 12.97 -40.21 -30.80
CA LYS A 26 13.46 -41.59 -30.79
C LYS A 26 13.13 -42.34 -32.07
N ASN A 27 11.98 -42.04 -32.65
CA ASN A 27 11.51 -42.74 -33.85
C ASN A 27 12.07 -42.15 -35.15
N GLU A 28 12.44 -40.88 -35.13
CA GLU A 28 12.84 -40.16 -36.34
C GLU A 28 14.36 -39.95 -36.47
N ILE A 29 15.11 -40.09 -35.37
CA ILE A 29 16.56 -39.82 -35.33
C ILE A 29 17.31 -41.04 -34.80
N GLU A 30 18.25 -41.55 -35.60
CA GLU A 30 19.18 -42.58 -35.17
C GLU A 30 20.10 -42.02 -34.06
N HIS A 31 20.13 -42.66 -32.89
CA HIS A 31 20.82 -42.16 -31.72
C HIS A 31 21.43 -43.32 -30.87
N ASP A 32 22.60 -43.07 -30.27
CA ASP A 32 23.23 -43.97 -29.31
C ASP A 32 22.70 -43.76 -27.91
N HIS A 33 22.53 -42.50 -27.50
CA HIS A 33 22.11 -42.07 -26.18
C HIS A 33 21.18 -40.89 -26.19
N ILE A 34 20.15 -40.91 -25.30
CA ILE A 34 19.31 -39.77 -25.01
C ILE A 34 19.49 -39.33 -23.56
N ILE A 35 19.89 -38.09 -23.32
CA ILE A 35 19.91 -37.51 -21.97
C ILE A 35 18.69 -36.59 -21.87
N LYS A 36 17.74 -36.97 -21.00
CA LYS A 36 16.58 -36.14 -20.69
C LYS A 36 16.86 -35.33 -19.45
N LYS A 37 16.65 -33.99 -19.53
CA LYS A 37 16.50 -33.12 -18.36
C LYS A 37 15.13 -32.48 -18.43
N GLU A 38 14.35 -32.70 -17.38
CA GLU A 38 13.02 -32.14 -17.23
C GLU A 38 13.10 -31.04 -16.18
N PHE A 39 12.73 -29.83 -16.55
CA PHE A 39 12.57 -28.71 -15.64
C PHE A 39 11.08 -28.44 -15.57
N ASN A 40 10.45 -28.91 -14.51
CA ASN A 40 9.12 -28.41 -14.18
C ASN A 40 9.28 -26.94 -13.78
N ARG A 41 8.70 -26.02 -14.54
CA ARG A 41 8.34 -24.75 -13.98
C ARG A 41 7.19 -25.06 -13.03
N ASP A 42 7.47 -25.02 -11.74
CA ASP A 42 6.40 -24.86 -10.78
C ASP A 42 5.61 -23.67 -11.24
N THR A 43 4.32 -23.86 -11.50
CA THR A 43 3.41 -22.75 -11.82
C THR A 43 3.31 -21.91 -10.56
N VAL A 44 4.12 -20.88 -10.53
CA VAL A 44 4.11 -19.92 -9.44
C VAL A 44 2.92 -19.01 -9.70
N ASP A 45 1.99 -18.96 -8.76
CA ASP A 45 0.89 -18.00 -8.85
C ASP A 45 1.44 -16.59 -8.73
N LEU A 46 1.35 -15.83 -9.84
CA LEU A 46 1.82 -14.46 -9.90
C LEU A 46 0.64 -13.49 -9.80
N TYR A 47 0.72 -12.58 -8.85
CA TYR A 47 -0.19 -11.47 -8.73
C TYR A 47 0.43 -10.19 -9.31
N HIS A 48 -0.27 -9.52 -10.22
CA HIS A 48 0.19 -8.30 -10.85
C HIS A 48 -0.28 -7.08 -10.11
N ASP A 49 0.66 -6.25 -9.68
CA ASP A 49 0.40 -4.99 -9.02
C ASP A 49 0.27 -3.86 -10.06
N ASN A 50 -0.80 -3.09 -9.96
CA ASN A 50 -1.06 -1.96 -10.83
C ASN A 50 -0.17 -0.73 -10.50
N TYR A 51 0.38 -0.66 -9.28
CA TYR A 51 1.26 0.43 -8.89
C TYR A 51 2.66 0.25 -9.48
N SER A 52 2.83 0.72 -10.70
CA SER A 52 4.10 0.62 -11.43
C SER A 52 4.34 1.84 -12.32
N SER A 53 5.58 2.03 -12.75
CA SER A 53 5.92 3.03 -13.77
C SER A 53 5.36 2.62 -15.15
N PRO A 54 5.03 3.58 -16.02
CA PRO A 54 4.60 3.27 -17.38
C PRO A 54 5.56 2.34 -18.12
N GLY A 55 5.03 1.25 -18.69
CA GLY A 55 5.83 0.26 -19.42
C GLY A 55 6.49 -0.82 -18.55
N LEU A 56 6.32 -0.77 -17.24
CA LEU A 56 6.78 -1.80 -16.30
C LEU A 56 5.60 -2.57 -15.74
N ARG A 57 5.85 -3.82 -15.38
CA ARG A 57 4.92 -4.66 -14.61
C ARG A 57 5.65 -5.19 -13.40
N LYS A 58 5.05 -5.01 -12.21
CA LYS A 58 5.50 -5.62 -10.96
C LYS A 58 4.58 -6.79 -10.65
N SER A 59 5.15 -7.89 -10.18
CA SER A 59 4.39 -9.08 -9.80
C SER A 59 4.97 -9.67 -8.55
N TYR A 60 4.09 -10.22 -7.72
CA TYR A 60 4.45 -10.96 -6.52
C TYR A 60 4.16 -12.44 -6.69
N VAL A 61 4.98 -13.27 -6.07
CA VAL A 61 4.71 -14.70 -5.89
C VAL A 61 3.72 -14.85 -4.75
N VAL A 62 2.58 -15.47 -5.05
CA VAL A 62 1.49 -15.69 -4.07
C VAL A 62 1.53 -17.12 -3.60
N ASN A 63 1.71 -17.30 -2.28
CA ASN A 63 1.62 -18.60 -1.63
C ASN A 63 0.15 -18.97 -1.36
N LYS A 64 -0.68 -17.97 -1.03
CA LYS A 64 -2.08 -18.22 -0.67
C LYS A 64 -2.93 -16.95 -0.81
N VAL A 65 -4.14 -17.12 -1.33
CA VAL A 65 -5.22 -16.14 -1.20
C VAL A 65 -5.95 -16.41 0.11
N LEU A 66 -5.91 -15.46 1.04
CA LEU A 66 -6.55 -15.60 2.35
C LEU A 66 -7.99 -15.09 2.34
N GLU A 67 -8.23 -13.99 1.64
CA GLU A 67 -9.56 -13.42 1.44
C GLU A 67 -9.59 -12.58 0.16
N ASN A 68 -10.73 -12.54 -0.52
CA ASN A 68 -11.02 -11.61 -1.61
C ASN A 68 -12.52 -11.33 -1.68
N PHE A 69 -12.88 -10.08 -1.83
CA PHE A 69 -14.28 -9.67 -1.96
C PHE A 69 -14.39 -8.24 -2.47
N LYS A 70 -15.59 -7.87 -2.92
CA LYS A 70 -15.94 -6.50 -3.22
C LYS A 70 -16.69 -5.93 -2.02
N SER A 71 -16.18 -4.86 -1.42
CA SER A 71 -16.77 -4.20 -0.27
C SER A 71 -18.05 -3.42 -0.63
N LYS A 72 -18.80 -3.02 0.38
CA LYS A 72 -19.98 -2.15 0.19
C LYS A 72 -19.63 -0.75 -0.28
N ALA A 73 -18.43 -0.27 0.03
CA ALA A 73 -17.90 0.98 -0.49
C ALA A 73 -17.49 0.87 -1.97
N GLY A 74 -17.46 -0.36 -2.52
CA GLY A 74 -17.21 -0.62 -3.93
C GLY A 74 -15.77 -0.99 -4.27
N GLN A 75 -14.88 -1.06 -3.29
CA GLN A 75 -13.47 -1.44 -3.45
C GLN A 75 -13.33 -2.95 -3.59
N TYR A 76 -12.41 -3.41 -4.42
CA TYR A 76 -12.02 -4.83 -4.49
C TYR A 76 -10.87 -5.08 -3.54
N ILE A 77 -11.13 -5.82 -2.47
CA ILE A 77 -10.19 -6.06 -1.37
C ILE A 77 -9.66 -7.48 -1.45
N GLU A 78 -8.34 -7.62 -1.32
CA GLU A 78 -7.67 -8.92 -1.31
C GLU A 78 -6.62 -8.97 -0.20
N ILE A 79 -6.63 -10.06 0.55
CA ILE A 79 -5.55 -10.40 1.48
C ILE A 79 -4.80 -11.59 0.92
N LEU A 80 -3.55 -11.37 0.56
CA LEU A 80 -2.67 -12.35 -0.03
C LEU A 80 -1.51 -12.68 0.91
N GLU A 81 -1.10 -13.93 0.97
CA GLU A 81 0.17 -14.33 1.58
C GLU A 81 1.23 -14.40 0.48
N LEU A 82 2.12 -13.42 0.47
CA LEU A 82 3.20 -13.30 -0.49
C LEU A 82 4.45 -14.06 0.02
N GLU A 83 5.20 -14.66 -0.91
CA GLU A 83 6.41 -15.42 -0.55
C GLU A 83 7.43 -14.56 0.21
N GLN A 84 7.69 -13.34 -0.27
CA GLN A 84 8.73 -12.46 0.27
C GLN A 84 8.24 -11.52 1.37
N PHE A 85 6.97 -11.07 1.28
CA PHE A 85 6.49 -9.97 2.11
C PHE A 85 5.44 -10.37 3.16
N GLY A 86 5.13 -11.68 3.26
CA GLY A 86 4.12 -12.18 4.19
C GLY A 86 2.71 -11.75 3.79
N LYS A 87 1.82 -11.64 4.77
CA LYS A 87 0.45 -11.22 4.50
C LYS A 87 0.41 -9.76 4.09
N SER A 88 -0.35 -9.48 3.04
CA SER A 88 -0.41 -8.18 2.41
C SER A 88 -1.84 -7.84 1.98
N LEU A 89 -2.19 -6.57 2.11
CA LEU A 89 -3.46 -6.01 1.64
C LEU A 89 -3.27 -5.43 0.24
N PHE A 90 -4.20 -5.78 -0.64
CA PHE A 90 -4.37 -5.13 -1.95
C PHE A 90 -5.77 -4.53 -2.03
N ILE A 91 -5.87 -3.34 -2.59
CA ILE A 91 -7.13 -2.69 -2.93
C ILE A 91 -7.07 -2.31 -4.41
N ASP A 92 -8.07 -2.74 -5.18
CA ASP A 92 -8.17 -2.49 -6.62
C ASP A 92 -6.88 -2.86 -7.41
N ASN A 93 -6.29 -4.00 -7.02
CA ASN A 93 -5.02 -4.53 -7.56
C ASN A 93 -3.77 -3.66 -7.27
N GLU A 94 -3.80 -2.77 -6.30
CA GLU A 94 -2.62 -2.03 -5.83
C GLU A 94 -2.28 -2.45 -4.40
N ILE A 95 -1.00 -2.74 -4.14
CA ILE A 95 -0.54 -3.08 -2.78
C ILE A 95 -0.71 -1.86 -1.88
N GLN A 96 -1.31 -2.07 -0.71
CA GLN A 96 -1.51 -1.03 0.30
C GLN A 96 -0.54 -1.19 1.47
N VAL A 97 -0.31 -2.42 1.88
CA VAL A 97 0.55 -2.72 3.04
C VAL A 97 1.01 -4.17 3.01
N ALA A 98 2.19 -4.45 3.58
CA ALA A 98 2.70 -5.79 3.83
C ALA A 98 3.26 -5.93 5.25
N GLU A 99 3.06 -7.09 5.89
CA GLU A 99 3.46 -7.34 7.29
C GLU A 99 4.95 -7.12 7.57
N THR A 100 5.81 -7.35 6.59
CA THR A 100 7.27 -7.32 6.80
C THR A 100 7.85 -5.92 6.90
N ASP A 101 7.22 -4.92 6.29
CA ASP A 101 7.81 -3.59 6.16
C ASP A 101 6.85 -2.42 6.42
N GLU A 102 5.62 -2.71 6.82
CA GLU A 102 4.62 -1.71 7.18
C GLU A 102 5.15 -0.69 8.19
N HIS A 103 5.93 -1.15 9.18
CA HIS A 103 6.50 -0.30 10.22
C HIS A 103 7.37 0.84 9.67
N LEU A 104 8.02 0.66 8.50
CA LEU A 104 8.81 1.71 7.85
C LEU A 104 7.90 2.83 7.36
N TYR A 105 6.73 2.47 6.81
CA TYR A 105 5.73 3.42 6.35
C TYR A 105 5.13 4.19 7.53
N SER A 106 4.45 3.52 8.44
CA SER A 106 3.70 4.17 9.52
C SER A 106 4.59 4.98 10.45
N SER A 107 5.78 4.47 10.82
CA SER A 107 6.70 5.22 11.67
C SER A 107 7.24 6.48 10.98
N THR A 108 7.59 6.40 9.71
CA THR A 108 8.06 7.57 8.96
C THR A 108 6.94 8.59 8.80
N PHE A 109 5.72 8.12 8.49
CA PHE A 109 4.56 8.97 8.31
C PHE A 109 4.26 9.78 9.59
N VAL A 110 4.10 9.10 10.72
CA VAL A 110 3.78 9.75 12.00
C VAL A 110 4.92 10.66 12.46
N ASN A 111 6.17 10.19 12.37
CA ASN A 111 7.33 11.00 12.78
C ASN A 111 7.56 12.22 11.86
N SER A 112 7.14 12.19 10.61
CA SER A 112 7.23 13.36 9.72
C SER A 112 6.46 14.56 10.28
N GLY A 113 5.28 14.33 10.84
CA GLY A 113 4.50 15.36 11.54
C GLY A 113 5.12 15.76 12.88
N LEU A 114 5.47 14.78 13.71
CA LEU A 114 6.02 15.00 15.05
C LEU A 114 7.35 15.73 15.03
N ASN A 115 8.17 15.58 13.99
CA ASN A 115 9.42 16.33 13.83
C ASN A 115 9.19 17.84 13.57
N LEU A 116 8.01 18.24 13.13
CA LEU A 116 7.64 19.65 12.98
C LEU A 116 6.99 20.22 14.23
N ASN A 117 6.13 19.44 14.88
CA ASN A 117 5.50 19.78 16.16
C ASN A 117 5.28 18.51 16.99
N PRO A 118 5.92 18.36 18.16
CA PRO A 118 5.84 17.16 18.98
C PRO A 118 4.54 17.05 19.82
N LYS A 119 3.56 17.96 19.65
CA LYS A 119 2.30 17.91 20.38
C LYS A 119 1.47 16.69 19.94
N LYS A 120 0.91 15.99 20.94
CA LYS A 120 0.21 14.71 20.80
C LYS A 120 -1.08 14.63 21.64
N GLU A 121 -1.73 15.76 21.90
CA GLU A 121 -2.99 15.74 22.67
C GLU A 121 -4.10 15.09 21.84
N LYS A 122 -4.25 15.51 20.60
CA LYS A 122 -5.28 14.96 19.71
C LYS A 122 -4.84 14.91 18.26
N ALA A 123 -5.06 13.75 17.61
CA ALA A 123 -4.85 13.55 16.18
C ALA A 123 -6.14 13.23 15.45
N ALA A 124 -6.17 13.55 14.14
CA ALA A 124 -7.09 12.98 13.17
C ALA A 124 -6.33 12.10 12.18
N ILE A 125 -6.90 10.96 11.83
CA ILE A 125 -6.43 10.10 10.73
C ILE A 125 -7.56 10.05 9.70
N ILE A 126 -7.25 10.33 8.43
CA ILE A 126 -8.20 10.30 7.32
C ILE A 126 -7.75 9.20 6.37
N GLY A 127 -8.51 8.11 6.30
CA GLY A 127 -8.14 6.86 5.65
C GLY A 127 -7.29 5.96 6.53
N GLY A 128 -6.40 5.18 5.93
CA GLY A 128 -5.48 4.29 6.66
C GLY A 128 -6.18 3.07 7.28
N GLY A 129 -7.10 2.45 6.52
CA GLY A 129 -7.93 1.35 6.97
C GLY A 129 -7.19 0.09 7.44
N ASP A 130 -5.90 -0.04 7.14
CA ASP A 130 -5.07 -1.12 7.68
C ASP A 130 -4.73 -0.98 9.18
N GLY A 131 -4.90 0.23 9.74
CA GLY A 131 -4.69 0.53 11.15
C GLY A 131 -3.23 0.81 11.55
N GLY A 132 -2.28 0.73 10.63
CA GLY A 132 -0.84 0.92 10.93
C GLY A 132 -0.54 2.32 11.47
N VAL A 133 -1.09 3.36 10.84
CA VAL A 133 -0.93 4.75 11.32
C VAL A 133 -1.59 4.96 12.68
N ALA A 134 -2.77 4.37 12.90
CA ALA A 134 -3.46 4.46 14.20
C ALA A 134 -2.65 3.77 15.31
N ARG A 135 -2.13 2.55 15.06
CA ARG A 135 -1.22 1.85 15.98
C ARG A 135 0.02 2.69 16.25
N GLU A 136 0.63 3.27 15.23
CA GLU A 136 1.82 4.10 15.42
C GLU A 136 1.53 5.34 16.27
N CYS A 137 0.41 6.02 16.06
CA CYS A 137 -0.02 7.13 16.92
C CYS A 137 -0.21 6.68 18.39
N ILE A 138 -0.80 5.50 18.62
CA ILE A 138 -0.94 4.93 19.97
C ILE A 138 0.45 4.69 20.59
N SER A 139 1.38 4.07 19.85
CA SER A 139 2.74 3.80 20.32
C SER A 139 3.51 5.07 20.69
N GLN A 140 3.23 6.16 19.96
CA GLN A 140 3.78 7.49 20.23
C GLN A 140 3.09 8.22 21.40
N ASN A 141 2.12 7.60 22.08
CA ASN A 141 1.37 8.14 23.20
C ASN A 141 0.51 9.38 22.85
N PHE A 142 -0.19 9.34 21.72
CA PHE A 142 -1.25 10.31 21.47
C PHE A 142 -2.37 10.16 22.49
N GLY A 143 -2.89 11.28 23.01
CA GLY A 143 -3.97 11.28 24.01
C GLY A 143 -5.29 10.77 23.43
N PHE A 144 -5.68 11.31 22.28
CA PHE A 144 -6.91 10.91 21.56
C PHE A 144 -6.68 10.91 20.05
N ILE A 145 -7.33 9.97 19.37
CA ILE A 145 -7.27 9.80 17.94
C ILE A 145 -8.71 9.68 17.40
N ASP A 146 -9.13 10.62 16.54
CA ASP A 146 -10.33 10.44 15.74
C ASP A 146 -9.88 9.82 14.38
N TRP A 147 -10.32 8.60 14.11
CA TRP A 147 -9.97 7.85 12.90
C TRP A 147 -11.17 7.79 11.97
N TYR A 148 -11.06 8.50 10.85
CA TYR A 148 -12.09 8.62 9.80
C TYR A 148 -11.78 7.64 8.69
N GLU A 149 -12.61 6.62 8.51
CA GLU A 149 -12.42 5.60 7.48
C GLU A 149 -13.72 5.39 6.69
N LEU A 150 -13.58 5.41 5.37
CA LEU A 150 -14.71 5.24 4.45
C LEU A 150 -15.29 3.83 4.50
N ASP A 151 -14.41 2.84 4.57
CA ASP A 151 -14.76 1.43 4.43
C ASP A 151 -14.39 0.61 5.66
N PRO A 152 -15.34 0.42 6.61
CA PRO A 152 -15.09 -0.39 7.79
C PRO A 152 -14.76 -1.86 7.46
N GLU A 153 -15.13 -2.37 6.28
CA GLU A 153 -14.82 -3.75 5.89
C GLU A 153 -13.31 -3.94 5.64
N VAL A 154 -12.58 -2.87 5.26
CA VAL A 154 -11.10 -2.89 5.20
C VAL A 154 -10.51 -3.08 6.59
N VAL A 155 -11.02 -2.34 7.59
CA VAL A 155 -10.55 -2.46 8.98
C VAL A 155 -10.83 -3.86 9.52
N ASP A 156 -12.04 -4.37 9.31
CA ASP A 156 -12.44 -5.71 9.80
C ASP A 156 -11.55 -6.81 9.21
N VAL A 157 -11.26 -6.76 7.91
CA VAL A 157 -10.43 -7.78 7.25
C VAL A 157 -8.96 -7.67 7.65
N CYS A 158 -8.46 -6.46 7.87
CA CYS A 158 -7.11 -6.22 8.38
C CYS A 158 -6.96 -6.70 9.83
N ASP A 159 -7.90 -6.40 10.71
CA ASP A 159 -7.91 -6.90 12.09
C ASP A 159 -7.96 -8.44 12.15
N LYS A 160 -8.65 -9.07 11.19
CA LYS A 160 -8.75 -10.53 11.09
C LYS A 160 -7.46 -11.18 10.58
N HIS A 161 -6.84 -10.66 9.54
CA HIS A 161 -5.74 -11.32 8.83
C HIS A 161 -4.37 -10.68 9.05
N LEU A 162 -4.32 -9.36 9.26
CA LEU A 162 -3.13 -8.53 9.42
C LEU A 162 -3.01 -7.95 10.84
N SER A 163 -3.41 -8.75 11.84
CA SER A 163 -3.56 -8.30 13.23
C SER A 163 -2.31 -7.68 13.85
N LYS A 164 -1.13 -7.91 13.29
CA LYS A 164 0.14 -7.31 13.74
C LYS A 164 0.32 -5.87 13.25
N ILE A 165 -0.38 -5.46 12.21
CA ILE A 165 -0.27 -4.12 11.62
C ILE A 165 -1.03 -3.13 12.49
N GLY A 166 -2.33 -3.27 12.58
CA GLY A 166 -3.18 -2.35 13.34
C GLY A 166 -3.25 -2.64 14.84
N GLU A 167 -2.90 -3.86 15.29
CA GLU A 167 -2.99 -4.32 16.69
C GLU A 167 -4.35 -4.00 17.33
N LYS A 168 -5.41 -4.08 16.51
CA LYS A 168 -6.78 -3.71 16.90
C LYS A 168 -6.87 -2.28 17.44
N ALA A 169 -6.24 -1.35 16.74
CA ALA A 169 -6.28 0.07 17.09
C ALA A 169 -7.72 0.60 17.21
N SER A 170 -8.63 0.08 16.37
CA SER A 170 -10.06 0.41 16.38
C SER A 170 -10.78 0.12 17.71
N GLU A 171 -10.29 -0.84 18.50
CA GLU A 171 -10.86 -1.25 19.79
C GLU A 171 -10.27 -0.49 21.00
N LYS A 172 -9.25 0.38 20.80
CA LYS A 172 -8.57 1.08 21.89
C LYS A 172 -9.39 2.28 22.40
N ASN A 173 -9.42 2.47 23.70
CA ASN A 173 -10.15 3.57 24.33
C ASN A 173 -9.71 4.98 23.90
N SER A 174 -8.47 5.12 23.43
CA SER A 174 -7.94 6.39 22.92
C SER A 174 -8.32 6.65 21.44
N VAL A 175 -8.94 5.69 20.75
CA VAL A 175 -9.32 5.78 19.35
C VAL A 175 -10.84 5.83 19.22
N LYS A 176 -11.31 6.83 18.47
CA LYS A 176 -12.70 6.93 18.07
C LYS A 176 -12.78 6.75 16.55
N CYS A 177 -13.33 5.62 16.10
CA CYS A 177 -13.62 5.39 14.70
C CYS A 177 -14.87 6.16 14.26
N VAL A 178 -14.79 6.78 13.10
CA VAL A 178 -15.89 7.50 12.43
C VAL A 178 -15.99 6.95 11.01
N TRP A 179 -17.02 6.13 10.81
CA TRP A 179 -17.23 5.42 9.54
C TRP A 179 -17.95 6.29 8.52
N GLY A 180 -17.47 6.29 7.29
CA GLY A 180 -18.04 7.00 6.16
C GLY A 180 -17.15 8.12 5.63
N ASP A 181 -17.74 9.03 4.84
CA ASP A 181 -16.99 10.13 4.22
C ASP A 181 -16.35 11.04 5.29
N ALA A 182 -15.04 11.01 5.34
CA ALA A 182 -14.24 11.81 6.27
C ALA A 182 -14.48 13.32 6.07
N PHE A 183 -14.56 13.77 4.82
CA PHE A 183 -14.69 15.19 4.49
C PHE A 183 -16.08 15.75 4.82
N GLU A 184 -17.11 14.91 4.80
CA GLU A 184 -18.42 15.29 5.35
C GLU A 184 -18.38 15.32 6.89
N SER A 185 -17.74 14.33 7.51
CA SER A 185 -17.68 14.21 8.97
C SER A 185 -16.91 15.36 9.61
N ILE A 186 -15.80 15.81 9.04
CA ILE A 186 -14.97 16.89 9.59
C ILE A 186 -15.65 18.26 9.54
N LYS A 187 -16.69 18.44 8.74
CA LYS A 187 -17.46 19.72 8.70
C LYS A 187 -18.07 20.07 10.07
N SER A 188 -18.42 19.05 10.85
CA SER A 188 -19.00 19.20 12.20
C SER A 188 -17.96 19.33 13.31
N VAL A 189 -16.68 19.12 13.01
CA VAL A 189 -15.58 19.26 13.98
C VAL A 189 -15.34 20.73 14.28
N LYS A 190 -15.09 21.05 15.55
CA LYS A 190 -14.78 22.41 16.00
C LYS A 190 -13.45 22.87 15.40
N ASP A 191 -13.32 24.18 15.24
CA ASP A 191 -12.08 24.82 14.89
C ASP A 191 -10.98 24.49 15.91
N ASP A 192 -9.73 24.50 15.50
CA ASP A 192 -8.56 24.34 16.37
C ASP A 192 -8.61 23.07 17.26
N THR A 193 -9.06 21.95 16.68
CA THR A 193 -9.25 20.69 17.44
C THR A 193 -8.00 19.82 17.49
N TYR A 194 -7.26 19.68 16.37
CA TYR A 194 -6.19 18.69 16.24
C TYR A 194 -4.80 19.31 16.28
N ASP A 195 -3.88 18.65 16.99
CA ASP A 195 -2.45 18.97 16.93
C ASP A 195 -1.80 18.38 15.68
N GLN A 196 -2.30 17.20 15.25
CA GLN A 196 -1.80 16.46 14.08
C GLN A 196 -2.98 15.97 13.24
N ILE A 197 -2.87 16.10 11.93
CA ILE A 197 -3.77 15.47 10.95
C ILE A 197 -2.91 14.61 10.03
N TYR A 198 -3.26 13.32 9.90
CA TYR A 198 -2.63 12.38 8.98
C TYR A 198 -3.62 12.06 7.87
N VAL A 199 -3.25 12.35 6.62
CA VAL A 199 -4.06 12.09 5.43
C VAL A 199 -3.47 10.88 4.71
N ASP A 200 -4.10 9.74 4.90
CA ASP A 200 -3.68 8.43 4.39
C ASP A 200 -4.67 7.91 3.34
N LEU A 201 -4.82 8.68 2.29
CA LEU A 201 -5.66 8.37 1.12
C LEU A 201 -4.77 7.90 -0.04
N ASN A 202 -5.36 7.30 -1.06
CA ASN A 202 -4.65 6.99 -2.30
C ASN A 202 -4.00 8.24 -2.90
N ASP A 203 -2.89 8.05 -3.62
CA ASP A 203 -2.14 9.14 -4.25
C ASP A 203 -2.63 9.49 -5.67
N ASP A 204 -3.80 9.00 -6.06
CA ASP A 204 -4.41 9.26 -7.35
C ASP A 204 -5.00 10.69 -7.47
N GLN A 205 -5.30 11.11 -8.71
CA GLN A 205 -5.80 12.46 -8.96
C GLN A 205 -7.17 12.72 -8.30
N PHE A 206 -8.00 11.69 -8.15
CA PHE A 206 -9.30 11.83 -7.49
C PHE A 206 -9.14 12.22 -6.02
N CYS A 207 -8.25 11.55 -5.29
CA CYS A 207 -7.97 11.86 -3.88
C CYS A 207 -7.28 13.22 -3.72
N ILE A 208 -6.40 13.60 -4.65
CA ILE A 208 -5.78 14.94 -4.68
C ILE A 208 -6.84 16.03 -4.82
N ASP A 209 -7.76 15.87 -5.77
CA ASP A 209 -8.84 16.83 -6.02
C ASP A 209 -9.81 16.91 -4.83
N LEU A 210 -10.09 15.78 -4.21
CA LEU A 210 -10.95 15.68 -3.03
C LEU A 210 -10.31 16.40 -1.82
N ALA A 211 -9.03 16.18 -1.55
CA ALA A 211 -8.30 16.88 -0.51
C ALA A 211 -8.21 18.38 -0.79
N SER A 212 -7.94 18.77 -2.04
CA SER A 212 -7.89 20.17 -2.45
C SER A 212 -9.20 20.91 -2.20
N LYS A 213 -10.34 20.30 -2.54
CA LYS A 213 -11.68 20.88 -2.29
C LYS A 213 -12.00 21.09 -0.82
N ASN A 214 -11.42 20.27 0.05
CA ASN A 214 -11.71 20.25 1.47
C ASN A 214 -10.58 20.85 2.33
N MET A 215 -9.57 21.44 1.69
CA MET A 215 -8.39 21.95 2.38
C MET A 215 -8.75 23.02 3.42
N ASP A 216 -9.69 23.92 3.13
CA ASP A 216 -10.15 24.92 4.10
C ASP A 216 -10.71 24.28 5.38
N SER A 217 -11.43 23.16 5.24
CA SER A 217 -11.92 22.39 6.40
C SER A 217 -10.80 21.76 7.19
N LEU A 218 -9.77 21.22 6.53
CA LEU A 218 -8.59 20.65 7.17
C LEU A 218 -7.79 21.72 7.92
N VAL A 219 -7.57 22.88 7.29
CA VAL A 219 -6.90 24.02 7.93
C VAL A 219 -7.67 24.51 9.16
N ARG A 220 -9.01 24.65 9.05
CA ARG A 220 -9.89 25.13 10.11
C ARG A 220 -9.83 24.25 11.37
N ILE A 221 -9.84 22.92 11.22
CA ILE A 221 -9.83 21.99 12.38
C ILE A 221 -8.44 21.76 12.96
N LEU A 222 -7.39 22.22 12.27
CA LEU A 222 -6.01 22.11 12.73
C LEU A 222 -5.67 23.31 13.64
N LYS A 223 -5.17 23.04 14.84
CA LYS A 223 -4.75 24.09 15.79
C LYS A 223 -3.67 25.01 15.18
N PRO A 224 -3.54 26.26 15.65
CA PRO A 224 -2.36 27.07 15.36
C PRO A 224 -1.08 26.31 15.73
N LYS A 225 -0.12 26.26 14.81
CA LYS A 225 1.10 25.43 14.86
C LYS A 225 0.84 23.92 14.82
N GLY A 226 -0.39 23.47 14.63
CA GLY A 226 -0.68 22.06 14.32
C GLY A 226 -0.07 21.66 12.99
N VAL A 227 0.09 20.37 12.76
CA VAL A 227 0.72 19.83 11.55
C VAL A 227 -0.23 18.92 10.82
N ILE A 228 -0.31 19.12 9.50
CA ILE A 228 -0.91 18.17 8.59
C ILE A 228 0.20 17.40 7.87
N THR A 229 0.09 16.08 7.86
CA THR A 229 1.00 15.20 7.11
C THR A 229 0.17 14.33 6.19
N ALA A 230 0.56 14.21 4.91
CA ALA A 230 -0.10 13.34 3.97
C ALA A 230 0.90 12.41 3.29
N GLN A 231 0.49 11.19 3.02
CA GLN A 231 1.15 10.37 2.05
C GLN A 231 0.93 10.98 0.65
N VAL A 232 1.96 11.01 -0.17
CA VAL A 232 1.91 11.66 -1.49
C VAL A 232 2.46 10.79 -2.62
N GLY A 233 2.67 9.50 -2.34
CA GLY A 233 3.11 8.54 -3.32
C GLY A 233 4.62 8.54 -3.59
N SER A 234 4.99 7.93 -4.69
CA SER A 234 6.40 7.73 -5.08
C SER A 234 6.84 8.71 -6.16
N GLN A 235 7.84 9.52 -5.82
CA GLN A 235 8.52 10.39 -6.78
C GLN A 235 9.17 9.60 -7.93
N ASP A 236 9.58 8.35 -7.65
CA ASP A 236 10.28 7.52 -8.63
C ASP A 236 9.30 6.92 -9.66
N LYS A 237 8.06 6.63 -9.25
CA LYS A 237 7.06 5.97 -10.11
C LYS A 237 6.02 6.93 -10.67
N LYS A 238 5.55 7.88 -9.86
CA LYS A 238 4.46 8.80 -10.20
C LYS A 238 4.84 10.26 -9.86
N PRO A 239 5.91 10.85 -10.43
CA PRO A 239 6.44 12.16 -10.04
C PRO A 239 5.42 13.29 -10.17
N LYS A 240 4.54 13.24 -11.19
CA LYS A 240 3.52 14.26 -11.40
C LYS A 240 2.46 14.28 -10.31
N GLN A 241 2.11 13.12 -9.76
CA GLN A 241 1.15 13.04 -8.66
C GLN A 241 1.75 13.63 -7.37
N VAL A 242 3.01 13.32 -7.08
CA VAL A 242 3.73 13.93 -5.96
C VAL A 242 3.78 15.46 -6.11
N GLU A 243 4.08 15.96 -7.30
CA GLU A 243 4.06 17.40 -7.60
C GLU A 243 2.67 18.00 -7.37
N ASN A 244 1.60 17.37 -7.84
CA ASN A 244 0.23 17.84 -7.66
C ASN A 244 -0.14 17.91 -6.17
N TRP A 245 0.15 16.87 -5.37
CA TRP A 245 -0.03 16.89 -3.93
C TRP A 245 0.75 18.04 -3.26
N MET A 246 2.03 18.19 -3.60
CA MET A 246 2.86 19.26 -3.05
C MET A 246 2.31 20.65 -3.38
N ASN A 247 1.75 20.85 -4.58
CA ASN A 247 1.13 22.11 -4.97
C ASN A 247 -0.10 22.43 -4.11
N VAL A 248 -0.96 21.43 -3.84
CA VAL A 248 -2.14 21.60 -2.97
C VAL A 248 -1.71 22.06 -1.57
N PHE A 249 -0.71 21.40 -0.97
CA PHE A 249 -0.22 21.78 0.36
C PHE A 249 0.48 23.14 0.37
N ASN A 250 1.33 23.43 -0.62
CA ASN A 250 2.05 24.70 -0.70
C ASN A 250 1.12 25.91 -0.88
N GLN A 251 0.00 25.74 -1.59
CA GLN A 251 -1.00 26.81 -1.74
C GLN A 251 -1.65 27.17 -0.41
N SER A 252 -1.89 26.20 0.47
CA SER A 252 -2.60 26.42 1.74
C SER A 252 -1.68 26.76 2.90
N PHE A 253 -0.47 26.22 2.95
CA PHE A 253 0.44 26.33 4.10
C PHE A 253 1.75 27.05 3.78
N GLY A 254 2.07 27.27 2.52
CA GLY A 254 3.26 28.00 2.04
C GLY A 254 4.54 27.19 2.05
N ASN A 255 4.88 26.52 3.14
CA ASN A 255 6.16 25.81 3.29
C ASN A 255 5.93 24.32 3.67
N THR A 256 6.06 23.45 2.70
CA THR A 256 5.84 22.02 2.89
C THR A 256 7.19 21.27 2.90
N LYS A 257 7.40 20.42 3.90
CA LYS A 257 8.56 19.54 3.98
C LYS A 257 8.21 18.17 3.43
N LEU A 258 9.15 17.57 2.72
CA LEU A 258 9.03 16.21 2.18
C LEU A 258 9.95 15.27 2.94
N SER A 259 9.40 14.20 3.51
CA SER A 259 10.11 13.06 4.08
C SER A 259 10.03 11.89 3.13
N ARG A 260 11.03 11.00 3.16
CA ARG A 260 11.11 9.88 2.22
C ARG A 260 11.64 8.62 2.91
N VAL A 261 11.06 7.47 2.57
CA VAL A 261 11.51 6.15 3.02
C VAL A 261 11.35 5.12 1.91
N TYR A 262 12.30 4.20 1.76
CA TYR A 262 12.16 3.07 0.84
C TYR A 262 11.32 1.98 1.47
N ILE A 263 10.27 1.55 0.78
CA ILE A 263 9.38 0.47 1.19
C ILE A 263 9.65 -0.74 0.26
N PRO A 264 10.25 -1.81 0.77
CA PRO A 264 10.63 -2.97 -0.04
C PRO A 264 9.46 -3.61 -0.78
N SER A 265 8.30 -3.78 -0.13
CA SER A 265 7.11 -4.35 -0.77
C SER A 265 6.56 -3.48 -1.89
N PHE A 266 6.72 -2.16 -1.81
CA PHE A 266 6.32 -1.24 -2.88
C PHE A 266 7.37 -1.14 -3.99
N ASP A 267 8.60 -1.62 -3.73
CA ASP A 267 9.76 -1.50 -4.61
C ASP A 267 10.00 -0.04 -5.06
N CYS A 268 9.86 0.88 -4.14
CA CYS A 268 10.14 2.29 -4.37
C CYS A 268 10.25 3.08 -3.06
N SER A 269 10.79 4.29 -3.18
CA SER A 269 10.72 5.25 -2.08
C SER A 269 9.37 5.93 -2.05
N TRP A 270 8.77 5.95 -0.86
CA TRP A 270 7.51 6.62 -0.58
C TRP A 270 7.72 7.96 0.08
N ASN A 271 6.88 8.92 -0.21
CA ASN A 271 7.04 10.29 0.25
C ASN A 271 5.86 10.71 1.13
N PHE A 272 6.18 11.51 2.14
CA PHE A 272 5.21 12.14 3.03
C PHE A 272 5.45 13.65 3.04
N SER A 273 4.40 14.41 2.79
CA SER A 273 4.43 15.86 2.88
C SER A 273 3.94 16.31 4.25
N SER A 274 4.64 17.26 4.89
CA SER A 274 4.23 17.81 6.18
C SER A 274 4.27 19.32 6.17
N SER A 275 3.20 19.96 6.66
CA SER A 275 3.04 21.40 6.70
C SER A 275 2.50 21.88 8.05
N ILE A 276 2.95 23.05 8.51
CA ILE A 276 2.53 23.69 9.77
C ILE A 276 1.43 24.71 9.46
N ASN A 277 0.36 24.68 10.26
CA ASN A 277 -0.65 25.73 10.29
C ASN A 277 -0.11 26.97 11.02
N HIS A 278 -0.08 28.13 10.37
CA HIS A 278 0.53 29.38 10.88
C HIS A 278 -0.45 30.24 11.66
#